data_6968a5537acacc21dd383ad8eeb4675f
#
_entry.id   6968a5537acacc21dd383ad8eeb4675f
#
_cell.length_a   1.000
_cell.length_b   1.000
_cell.length_c   1.000
_cell.angle_alpha   90.00
_cell.angle_beta   90.00
_cell.angle_gamma   90.00
#
_symmetry.space_group_name_H-M   'P 1'
#
loop_
_entity.id
_entity.type
_entity.pdbx_description
1 polymer ?
#
loop_
_entity_poly.entity_id
_entity_poly.type
_entity_poly.pdbx_seq_one_letter_code
_entity_poly.pdbx_strand_id
1 'polypeptide(L)'
;MLLFSKIIKRAQLVLLLLLLFWGRLLTQGKVHVILDSIYSKATDGYRKFYVILPRNYNETEERYRVLYLLHGYSGNHTDWLNKTSLIKYVSNYPLLVITPEADNSWYTNSPTFKNKNYEDYIITELIPYVERKYRVLSAKHGRAIAGLSMGGYGAVKLALKYPNLFYYVGSFSGAFNWKDLIKMDKSQISQSLKEFFGESESEHWDKNDIFVIVEKIETFNLPYFYILCGKDDTIEGLLESNREFVEKLRRKGILYEYHELPGGHDWLLWDVGINNFLKKLLTKK
;
A
#
# COMPACT_ATOMS: atom_id res chain seq x y z
N MET A 1 31.30 -54.87 -16.26
CA MET A 1 29.88 -54.89 -15.85
C MET A 1 29.54 -53.88 -14.78
N LEU A 2 30.28 -53.79 -13.69
CA LEU A 2 30.01 -52.86 -12.55
C LEU A 2 30.09 -51.37 -12.89
N LEU A 3 30.93 -50.94 -13.81
CA LEU A 3 31.10 -49.53 -14.19
C LEU A 3 29.92 -49.01 -15.02
N PHE A 4 29.41 -49.84 -15.91
CA PHE A 4 28.26 -49.53 -16.77
C PHE A 4 26.95 -49.36 -15.94
N SER A 5 26.76 -50.21 -14.93
CA SER A 5 25.63 -50.10 -13.97
C SER A 5 25.63 -48.83 -13.17
N LYS A 6 26.81 -48.32 -12.74
CA LYS A 6 26.96 -47.07 -12.02
C LYS A 6 26.63 -45.82 -12.89
N ILE A 7 27.00 -45.85 -14.17
CA ILE A 7 26.72 -44.80 -15.13
C ILE A 7 25.22 -44.71 -15.42
N ILE A 8 24.54 -45.85 -15.63
CA ILE A 8 23.10 -45.91 -15.86
C ILE A 8 22.32 -45.38 -14.63
N LYS A 9 22.69 -45.76 -13.41
CA LYS A 9 22.05 -45.26 -12.18
C LYS A 9 22.22 -43.75 -11.98
N ARG A 10 23.41 -43.19 -12.30
CA ARG A 10 23.66 -41.74 -12.28
C ARG A 10 22.82 -41.00 -13.32
N ALA A 11 22.72 -41.51 -14.54
CA ALA A 11 21.89 -40.92 -15.58
C ALA A 11 20.40 -40.93 -15.23
N GLN A 12 19.91 -42.02 -14.65
CA GLN A 12 18.53 -42.12 -14.15
C GLN A 12 18.23 -41.15 -13.01
N LEU A 13 19.19 -40.94 -12.07
CA LEU A 13 19.04 -39.99 -10.98
C LEU A 13 19.02 -38.56 -11.51
N VAL A 14 19.85 -38.20 -12.45
CA VAL A 14 19.86 -36.87 -13.10
C VAL A 14 18.57 -36.63 -13.87
N LEU A 15 18.08 -37.65 -14.62
CA LEU A 15 16.81 -37.55 -15.33
C LEU A 15 15.62 -37.36 -14.35
N LEU A 16 15.62 -38.08 -13.23
CA LEU A 16 14.61 -37.95 -12.18
C LEU A 16 14.64 -36.55 -11.54
N LEU A 17 15.82 -36.01 -11.27
CA LEU A 17 16.00 -34.66 -10.74
C LEU A 17 15.57 -33.61 -11.75
N LEU A 18 15.83 -33.79 -13.03
CA LEU A 18 15.35 -32.91 -14.10
C LEU A 18 13.84 -32.98 -14.26
N LEU A 19 13.23 -34.15 -14.17
CA LEU A 19 11.77 -34.33 -14.22
C LEU A 19 11.07 -33.70 -12.96
N LEU A 20 11.68 -33.81 -11.79
CA LEU A 20 11.20 -33.14 -10.58
C LEU A 20 11.35 -31.62 -10.66
N PHE A 21 12.42 -31.13 -11.29
CA PHE A 21 12.63 -29.71 -11.51
C PHE A 21 11.65 -29.14 -12.57
N TRP A 22 11.44 -29.88 -13.66
CA TRP A 22 10.43 -29.55 -14.70
C TRP A 22 9.01 -29.65 -14.15
N GLY A 23 8.69 -30.65 -13.33
CA GLY A 23 7.40 -30.77 -12.66
C GLY A 23 7.11 -29.55 -11.77
N ARG A 24 8.10 -29.02 -11.04
CA ARG A 24 7.98 -27.79 -10.27
C ARG A 24 7.81 -26.52 -11.12
N LEU A 25 8.42 -26.45 -12.32
CA LEU A 25 8.21 -25.33 -13.24
C LEU A 25 6.79 -25.32 -13.86
N LEU A 26 6.18 -26.50 -14.02
CA LEU A 26 4.83 -26.63 -14.62
C LEU A 26 3.69 -26.42 -13.63
N THR A 27 3.98 -26.38 -12.32
CA THR A 27 3.00 -26.16 -11.24
C THR A 27 3.04 -24.74 -10.65
N GLN A 28 3.60 -23.75 -11.36
CA GLN A 28 3.43 -22.36 -10.91
C GLN A 28 1.94 -21.99 -11.01
N GLY A 29 1.23 -22.12 -9.89
CA GLY A 29 -0.17 -21.75 -9.76
C GLY A 29 -0.44 -20.34 -10.29
N LYS A 30 -1.62 -20.08 -10.82
CA LYS A 30 -2.03 -18.73 -11.24
C LYS A 30 -2.23 -17.87 -9.99
N VAL A 31 -1.87 -16.60 -10.08
CA VAL A 31 -2.27 -15.60 -9.08
C VAL A 31 -3.79 -15.54 -9.07
N HIS A 32 -4.39 -15.68 -7.90
CA HIS A 32 -5.85 -15.57 -7.76
C HIS A 32 -6.20 -14.14 -7.35
N VAL A 33 -7.04 -13.50 -8.16
CA VAL A 33 -7.61 -12.18 -7.87
C VAL A 33 -9.08 -12.36 -7.56
N ILE A 34 -9.49 -11.93 -6.37
CA ILE A 34 -10.86 -12.05 -5.89
C ILE A 34 -11.43 -10.64 -5.71
N LEU A 35 -12.60 -10.37 -6.30
CA LEU A 35 -13.38 -9.20 -5.95
C LEU A 35 -14.21 -9.55 -4.72
N ASP A 36 -13.99 -8.83 -3.63
CA ASP A 36 -14.71 -8.98 -2.37
C ASP A 36 -15.36 -7.67 -1.96
N SER A 37 -16.22 -7.71 -0.96
CA SER A 37 -16.87 -6.52 -0.41
C SER A 37 -17.22 -6.69 1.05
N ILE A 38 -17.27 -5.56 1.75
CA ILE A 38 -17.74 -5.47 3.14
C ILE A 38 -18.81 -4.39 3.23
N TYR A 39 -19.87 -4.63 4.00
CA TYR A 39 -20.75 -3.55 4.42
C TYR A 39 -20.04 -2.75 5.52
N SER A 40 -19.73 -1.50 5.24
CA SER A 40 -19.09 -0.58 6.17
C SER A 40 -20.16 0.25 6.88
N LYS A 41 -20.21 0.16 8.19
CA LYS A 41 -21.04 1.03 9.03
C LYS A 41 -20.49 2.47 9.07
N ALA A 42 -19.17 2.59 8.99
CA ALA A 42 -18.49 3.87 8.99
C ALA A 42 -18.82 4.72 7.75
N THR A 43 -19.15 4.06 6.63
CA THR A 43 -19.47 4.75 5.35
C THR A 43 -20.89 4.45 4.86
N ASP A 44 -21.69 3.74 5.64
CA ASP A 44 -23.07 3.35 5.38
C ASP A 44 -23.29 2.77 3.97
N GLY A 45 -22.45 1.76 3.61
CA GLY A 45 -22.54 1.17 2.28
C GLY A 45 -21.58 0.01 2.06
N TYR A 46 -21.82 -0.72 0.97
CA TYR A 46 -20.88 -1.75 0.54
C TYR A 46 -19.64 -1.15 -0.09
N ARG A 47 -18.46 -1.53 0.44
CA ARG A 47 -17.15 -1.14 -0.09
C ARG A 47 -16.48 -2.34 -0.73
N LYS A 48 -16.18 -2.22 -2.01
CA LYS A 48 -15.49 -3.25 -2.80
C LYS A 48 -13.98 -3.15 -2.59
N PHE A 49 -13.32 -4.28 -2.73
CA PHE A 49 -11.85 -4.33 -2.78
C PHE A 49 -11.41 -5.58 -3.53
N TYR A 50 -10.26 -5.51 -4.17
CA TYR A 50 -9.62 -6.72 -4.67
C TYR A 50 -8.70 -7.33 -3.61
N VAL A 51 -8.66 -8.66 -3.64
CA VAL A 51 -7.71 -9.48 -2.89
C VAL A 51 -6.84 -10.23 -3.89
N ILE A 52 -5.56 -9.94 -3.91
CA ILE A 52 -4.59 -10.64 -4.72
C ILE A 52 -3.90 -11.67 -3.81
N LEU A 53 -4.16 -12.94 -4.04
CA LEU A 53 -3.62 -14.04 -3.25
C LEU A 53 -2.27 -14.50 -3.82
N PRO A 54 -1.29 -14.89 -2.99
CA PRO A 54 -0.07 -15.52 -3.47
C PRO A 54 -0.37 -16.84 -4.18
N ARG A 55 0.48 -17.24 -5.13
CA ARG A 55 0.26 -18.41 -6.00
C ARG A 55 -0.01 -19.70 -5.24
N ASN A 56 0.69 -19.91 -4.13
CA ASN A 56 0.58 -21.11 -3.32
C ASN A 56 -0.47 -21.01 -2.20
N TYR A 57 -1.33 -19.98 -2.22
CA TYR A 57 -2.28 -19.75 -1.14
C TYR A 57 -3.17 -20.97 -0.84
N ASN A 58 -3.64 -21.67 -1.87
CA ASN A 58 -4.50 -22.86 -1.70
C ASN A 58 -3.71 -24.15 -1.49
N GLU A 59 -2.39 -24.11 -1.52
CA GLU A 59 -1.50 -25.27 -1.38
C GLU A 59 -0.89 -25.39 0.01
N THR A 60 -1.03 -24.35 0.86
CA THR A 60 -0.45 -24.28 2.20
C THR A 60 -1.44 -23.72 3.20
N GLU A 61 -1.21 -23.96 4.48
CA GLU A 61 -1.94 -23.35 5.61
C GLU A 61 -1.17 -22.15 6.20
N GLU A 62 -0.13 -21.67 5.52
CA GLU A 62 0.69 -20.57 5.98
C GLU A 62 -0.12 -19.27 6.07
N ARG A 63 0.31 -18.39 6.99
CA ARG A 63 -0.18 -17.02 7.08
C ARG A 63 0.81 -16.09 6.39
N TYR A 64 0.28 -15.15 5.64
CA TYR A 64 1.04 -14.26 4.77
C TYR A 64 1.07 -12.83 5.30
N ARG A 65 2.10 -12.08 4.96
CA ARG A 65 2.07 -10.62 5.10
C ARG A 65 0.99 -10.04 4.18
N VAL A 66 0.43 -8.88 4.56
CA VAL A 66 -0.59 -8.19 3.77
C VAL A 66 -0.17 -6.75 3.50
N LEU A 67 -0.35 -6.33 2.26
CA LEU A 67 -0.20 -4.94 1.81
C LEU A 67 -1.58 -4.35 1.51
N TYR A 68 -1.96 -3.29 2.21
CA TYR A 68 -3.09 -2.44 1.86
C TYR A 68 -2.59 -1.36 0.90
N LEU A 69 -3.08 -1.37 -0.35
CA LEU A 69 -2.57 -0.53 -1.44
C LEU A 69 -3.66 0.45 -1.90
N LEU A 70 -3.51 1.70 -1.51
CA LEU A 70 -4.50 2.76 -1.60
C LEU A 70 -4.45 3.48 -2.95
N HIS A 71 -5.62 3.74 -3.55
CA HIS A 71 -5.73 4.49 -4.82
C HIS A 71 -5.63 6.01 -4.60
N GLY A 72 -5.43 6.75 -5.68
CA GLY A 72 -5.41 8.22 -5.70
C GLY A 72 -6.80 8.85 -5.87
N TYR A 73 -6.84 10.18 -5.89
CA TYR A 73 -8.04 10.96 -6.17
C TYR A 73 -8.62 10.57 -7.54
N SER A 74 -9.95 10.51 -7.66
CA SER A 74 -10.69 10.03 -8.83
C SER A 74 -10.38 8.59 -9.26
N GLY A 75 -9.64 7.85 -8.44
CA GLY A 75 -9.35 6.44 -8.65
C GLY A 75 -10.35 5.53 -7.95
N ASN A 76 -10.09 4.23 -8.01
CA ASN A 76 -10.89 3.20 -7.34
C ASN A 76 -10.08 1.92 -7.10
N HIS A 77 -10.71 0.92 -6.50
CA HIS A 77 -10.11 -0.37 -6.16
C HIS A 77 -9.50 -1.15 -7.35
N THR A 78 -9.85 -0.81 -8.60
CA THR A 78 -9.35 -1.51 -9.80
C THR A 78 -8.05 -0.94 -10.36
N ASP A 79 -7.70 0.29 -9.99
CA ASP A 79 -6.66 1.08 -10.66
C ASP A 79 -5.29 0.43 -10.65
N TRP A 80 -4.84 -0.03 -9.48
CA TRP A 80 -3.56 -0.68 -9.35
C TRP A 80 -3.41 -1.94 -10.21
N LEU A 81 -4.51 -2.68 -10.40
CA LEU A 81 -4.51 -3.88 -11.22
C LEU A 81 -4.50 -3.56 -12.71
N ASN A 82 -5.24 -2.50 -13.11
CA ASN A 82 -5.47 -2.18 -14.52
C ASN A 82 -4.37 -1.28 -15.11
N LYS A 83 -3.72 -0.47 -14.27
CA LYS A 83 -2.80 0.60 -14.72
C LYS A 83 -1.33 0.29 -14.42
N THR A 84 -1.04 -0.85 -13.77
CA THR A 84 0.33 -1.27 -13.43
C THR A 84 0.56 -2.75 -13.71
N SER A 85 1.80 -3.17 -13.62
CA SER A 85 2.19 -4.58 -13.69
C SER A 85 2.12 -5.29 -12.31
N LEU A 86 1.29 -4.78 -11.37
CA LEU A 86 1.21 -5.26 -9.98
C LEU A 86 1.08 -6.78 -9.88
N ILE A 87 0.17 -7.39 -10.65
CA ILE A 87 -0.06 -8.84 -10.64
C ILE A 87 1.24 -9.61 -10.96
N LYS A 88 2.00 -9.14 -11.96
CA LYS A 88 3.29 -9.73 -12.32
C LYS A 88 4.29 -9.59 -11.17
N TYR A 89 4.34 -8.43 -10.53
CA TYR A 89 5.29 -8.17 -9.45
C TYR A 89 5.02 -9.05 -8.23
N VAL A 90 3.76 -9.10 -7.77
CA VAL A 90 3.39 -9.85 -6.56
C VAL A 90 3.36 -11.36 -6.76
N SER A 91 3.29 -11.82 -8.00
CA SER A 91 3.19 -13.25 -8.32
C SER A 91 4.34 -14.11 -7.79
N ASN A 92 5.48 -13.51 -7.51
CA ASN A 92 6.68 -14.20 -7.02
C ASN A 92 6.86 -14.11 -5.51
N TYR A 93 5.91 -13.50 -4.79
CA TYR A 93 6.06 -13.19 -3.38
C TYR A 93 4.96 -13.81 -2.51
N PRO A 94 5.30 -14.26 -1.28
CA PRO A 94 4.33 -14.73 -0.30
C PRO A 94 3.62 -13.54 0.37
N LEU A 95 2.86 -12.78 -0.40
CA LEU A 95 2.22 -11.53 0.01
C LEU A 95 0.78 -11.48 -0.49
N LEU A 96 -0.17 -11.17 0.39
CA LEU A 96 -1.50 -10.72 0.00
C LEU A 96 -1.47 -9.23 -0.33
N VAL A 97 -2.23 -8.81 -1.35
CA VAL A 97 -2.46 -7.38 -1.59
C VAL A 97 -3.96 -7.11 -1.58
N ILE A 98 -4.34 -6.05 -0.87
CA ILE A 98 -5.71 -5.55 -0.76
C ILE A 98 -5.76 -4.17 -1.40
N THR A 99 -6.62 -3.97 -2.40
CA THR A 99 -6.84 -2.67 -3.03
C THR A 99 -8.26 -2.20 -2.74
N PRO A 100 -8.47 -1.41 -1.66
CA PRO A 100 -9.79 -1.00 -1.23
C PRO A 100 -10.35 0.15 -2.06
N GLU A 101 -11.69 0.19 -2.22
CA GLU A 101 -12.44 1.36 -2.64
C GLU A 101 -12.55 2.35 -1.49
N ALA A 102 -12.23 3.60 -1.72
CA ALA A 102 -12.30 4.64 -0.69
C ALA A 102 -12.80 5.99 -1.22
N ASP A 103 -13.45 6.05 -2.36
CA ASP A 103 -13.95 7.28 -2.99
C ASP A 103 -12.88 8.40 -2.99
N ASN A 104 -13.26 9.65 -3.03
CA ASN A 104 -12.36 10.80 -2.93
C ASN A 104 -12.21 11.29 -1.48
N SER A 105 -12.06 10.35 -0.55
CA SER A 105 -12.19 10.55 0.90
C SER A 105 -10.94 11.05 1.60
N TRP A 106 -9.80 11.10 0.93
CA TRP A 106 -8.51 11.38 1.57
C TRP A 106 -8.20 10.42 2.72
N TYR A 107 -8.88 9.24 2.73
CA TYR A 107 -8.76 8.25 3.81
C TYR A 107 -8.97 8.86 5.21
N THR A 108 -9.89 9.81 5.30
CA THR A 108 -10.15 10.67 6.47
C THR A 108 -11.61 10.55 6.88
N ASN A 109 -11.89 10.67 8.16
CA ASN A 109 -13.25 10.80 8.66
C ASN A 109 -13.74 12.22 8.44
N SER A 110 -14.93 12.40 7.86
CA SER A 110 -15.50 13.73 7.68
C SER A 110 -15.90 14.35 9.03
N PRO A 111 -15.59 15.62 9.27
CA PRO A 111 -16.05 16.30 10.47
C PRO A 111 -17.55 16.60 10.45
N THR A 112 -18.17 16.53 9.28
CA THR A 112 -19.57 16.94 9.06
C THR A 112 -20.51 15.76 8.82
N PHE A 113 -20.07 14.78 8.01
CA PHE A 113 -20.92 13.67 7.55
C PHE A 113 -20.64 12.39 8.32
N LYS A 114 -21.61 11.95 9.14
CA LYS A 114 -21.48 10.76 10.00
C LYS A 114 -21.26 9.45 9.26
N ASN A 115 -21.64 9.40 7.99
CA ASN A 115 -21.50 8.23 7.11
C ASN A 115 -20.36 8.36 6.08
N LYS A 116 -19.37 9.19 6.36
CA LYS A 116 -18.17 9.39 5.53
C LYS A 116 -16.90 9.26 6.37
N ASN A 117 -16.79 8.16 7.12
CA ASN A 117 -15.67 7.89 8.02
C ASN A 117 -14.72 6.85 7.43
N TYR A 118 -13.93 7.27 6.44
CA TYR A 118 -13.07 6.35 5.67
C TYR A 118 -11.80 5.93 6.41
N GLU A 119 -11.32 6.71 7.38
CA GLU A 119 -10.27 6.28 8.31
C GLU A 119 -10.76 5.10 9.14
N ASP A 120 -11.96 5.21 9.75
CA ASP A 120 -12.56 4.14 10.54
C ASP A 120 -12.86 2.91 9.68
N TYR A 121 -13.36 3.11 8.45
CA TYR A 121 -13.57 2.01 7.51
C TYR A 121 -12.28 1.20 7.29
N ILE A 122 -11.17 1.85 6.98
CA ILE A 122 -9.89 1.13 6.76
C ILE A 122 -9.41 0.46 8.05
N ILE A 123 -9.36 1.20 9.16
CA ILE A 123 -8.68 0.77 10.38
C ILE A 123 -9.54 -0.19 11.21
N THR A 124 -10.82 0.12 11.39
CA THR A 124 -11.66 -0.61 12.35
C THR A 124 -12.56 -1.68 11.70
N GLU A 125 -12.75 -1.62 10.38
CA GLU A 125 -13.63 -2.54 9.68
C GLU A 125 -12.88 -3.41 8.66
N LEU A 126 -12.20 -2.81 7.67
CA LEU A 126 -11.56 -3.56 6.58
C LEU A 126 -10.39 -4.42 7.08
N ILE A 127 -9.45 -3.84 7.84
CA ILE A 127 -8.31 -4.61 8.38
C ILE A 127 -8.79 -5.80 9.20
N PRO A 128 -9.66 -5.66 10.21
CA PRO A 128 -10.17 -6.80 10.96
C PRO A 128 -10.98 -7.80 10.12
N TYR A 129 -11.70 -7.35 9.11
CA TYR A 129 -12.43 -8.23 8.19
C TYR A 129 -11.47 -9.11 7.40
N VAL A 130 -10.43 -8.51 6.79
CA VAL A 130 -9.40 -9.23 6.03
C VAL A 130 -8.70 -10.27 6.92
N GLU A 131 -8.36 -9.91 8.16
CA GLU A 131 -7.68 -10.81 9.09
C GLU A 131 -8.51 -11.98 9.56
N ARG A 132 -9.84 -11.81 9.62
CA ARG A 132 -10.75 -12.93 9.94
C ARG A 132 -10.99 -13.83 8.74
N LYS A 133 -11.02 -13.29 7.53
CA LYS A 133 -11.42 -14.01 6.32
C LYS A 133 -10.25 -14.68 5.61
N TYR A 134 -9.08 -14.08 5.65
CA TYR A 134 -7.91 -14.53 4.91
C TYR A 134 -6.77 -14.92 5.85
N ARG A 135 -5.91 -15.83 5.40
CA ARG A 135 -4.72 -16.27 6.15
C ARG A 135 -3.62 -15.20 6.10
N VAL A 136 -3.77 -14.17 6.91
CA VAL A 136 -2.77 -13.10 7.07
C VAL A 136 -2.20 -13.05 8.48
N LEU A 137 -1.00 -12.50 8.62
CA LEU A 137 -0.36 -12.26 9.91
C LEU A 137 -0.99 -11.04 10.57
N SER A 138 -1.81 -11.26 11.60
CA SER A 138 -2.55 -10.22 12.34
C SER A 138 -1.67 -9.51 13.38
N ALA A 139 -0.45 -9.12 12.99
CA ALA A 139 0.50 -8.40 13.84
C ALA A 139 1.14 -7.26 13.06
N LYS A 140 1.76 -6.30 13.74
CA LYS A 140 2.42 -5.15 13.11
C LYS A 140 3.35 -5.57 11.97
N HIS A 141 4.25 -6.53 12.22
CA HIS A 141 5.22 -7.03 11.22
C HIS A 141 4.58 -7.75 10.04
N GLY A 142 3.29 -8.08 10.12
CA GLY A 142 2.49 -8.69 9.06
C GLY A 142 1.83 -7.67 8.13
N ARG A 143 1.73 -6.38 8.53
CA ARG A 143 0.97 -5.38 7.78
C ARG A 143 1.85 -4.29 7.19
N ALA A 144 1.68 -4.05 5.90
CA ALA A 144 2.19 -2.88 5.20
C ALA A 144 1.03 -2.07 4.62
N ILE A 145 1.24 -0.77 4.42
CA ILE A 145 0.30 0.12 3.76
C ILE A 145 1.07 0.99 2.76
N ALA A 146 0.53 1.19 1.57
CA ALA A 146 1.12 2.08 0.59
C ALA A 146 0.03 2.72 -0.26
N GLY A 147 0.38 3.75 -1.02
CA GLY A 147 -0.55 4.37 -1.95
C GLY A 147 0.09 5.46 -2.78
N LEU A 148 -0.68 5.95 -3.76
CA LEU A 148 -0.26 7.05 -4.63
C LEU A 148 -1.09 8.32 -4.36
N SER A 149 -0.50 9.50 -4.51
CA SER A 149 -1.18 10.79 -4.43
C SER A 149 -2.02 10.91 -3.13
N MET A 150 -3.35 11.06 -3.24
CA MET A 150 -4.29 10.97 -2.11
C MET A 150 -4.06 9.72 -1.25
N GLY A 151 -3.83 8.55 -1.89
CA GLY A 151 -3.54 7.30 -1.19
C GLY A 151 -2.16 7.28 -0.53
N GLY A 152 -1.18 7.98 -1.10
CA GLY A 152 0.15 8.18 -0.49
C GLY A 152 0.07 9.01 0.79
N TYR A 153 -0.71 10.08 0.75
CA TYR A 153 -1.07 10.85 1.95
C TYR A 153 -1.80 9.95 2.97
N GLY A 154 -2.84 9.24 2.54
CA GLY A 154 -3.61 8.35 3.41
C GLY A 154 -2.74 7.29 4.09
N ALA A 155 -1.84 6.64 3.34
CA ALA A 155 -0.93 5.62 3.87
C ALA A 155 -0.01 6.19 4.97
N VAL A 156 0.61 7.34 4.73
CA VAL A 156 1.49 8.01 5.70
C VAL A 156 0.69 8.46 6.92
N LYS A 157 -0.45 9.14 6.72
CA LYS A 157 -1.30 9.62 7.82
C LYS A 157 -1.76 8.47 8.72
N LEU A 158 -2.31 7.41 8.14
CA LEU A 158 -2.80 6.27 8.91
C LEU A 158 -1.68 5.58 9.68
N ALA A 159 -0.50 5.45 9.09
CA ALA A 159 0.63 4.84 9.76
C ALA A 159 1.20 5.69 10.91
N LEU A 160 1.18 7.00 10.79
CA LEU A 160 1.57 7.91 11.87
C LEU A 160 0.53 7.92 13.01
N LYS A 161 -0.77 7.89 12.68
CA LYS A 161 -1.85 7.85 13.70
C LYS A 161 -1.95 6.50 14.41
N TYR A 162 -1.61 5.41 13.71
CA TYR A 162 -1.70 4.04 14.22
C TYR A 162 -0.35 3.31 14.11
N PRO A 163 0.72 3.79 14.81
CA PRO A 163 2.09 3.30 14.62
C PRO A 163 2.29 1.82 14.98
N ASN A 164 1.37 1.26 15.75
CA ASN A 164 1.39 -0.17 16.13
C ASN A 164 0.72 -1.09 15.11
N LEU A 165 0.10 -0.54 14.05
CA LEU A 165 -0.57 -1.37 13.04
C LEU A 165 0.35 -1.79 11.90
N PHE A 166 1.24 -0.91 11.43
CA PHE A 166 2.02 -1.13 10.23
C PHE A 166 3.51 -1.11 10.52
N TYR A 167 4.26 -2.00 9.85
CA TYR A 167 5.72 -2.01 9.96
C TYR A 167 6.41 -1.32 8.78
N TYR A 168 5.73 -1.21 7.62
CA TYR A 168 6.28 -0.65 6.40
C TYR A 168 5.24 0.20 5.68
N VAL A 169 5.64 1.39 5.25
CA VAL A 169 4.75 2.40 4.66
C VAL A 169 5.33 2.88 3.35
N GLY A 170 4.51 2.92 2.29
CA GLY A 170 4.91 3.46 0.98
C GLY A 170 4.06 4.67 0.59
N SER A 171 4.71 5.73 0.11
CA SER A 171 4.04 6.86 -0.50
C SER A 171 4.65 7.15 -1.86
N PHE A 172 3.82 7.18 -2.90
CA PHE A 172 4.22 7.50 -4.26
C PHE A 172 3.56 8.80 -4.66
N SER A 173 4.36 9.87 -4.82
CA SER A 173 3.88 11.24 -5.05
C SER A 173 2.77 11.63 -4.08
N GLY A 174 2.98 11.44 -2.77
CA GLY A 174 1.96 11.71 -1.75
C GLY A 174 1.51 13.16 -1.74
N ALA A 175 0.19 13.40 -1.76
CA ALA A 175 -0.40 14.74 -1.77
C ALA A 175 -0.34 15.38 -0.36
N PHE A 176 0.87 15.69 0.11
CA PHE A 176 1.11 16.24 1.44
C PHE A 176 0.80 17.74 1.52
N ASN A 177 0.72 18.41 0.37
CA ASN A 177 0.36 19.82 0.19
C ASN A 177 -1.16 20.07 0.19
N TRP A 178 -1.98 19.17 0.74
CA TRP A 178 -3.43 19.28 0.70
C TRP A 178 -3.97 20.61 1.27
N LYS A 179 -3.26 21.25 2.21
CA LYS A 179 -3.61 22.58 2.72
C LYS A 179 -3.53 23.69 1.67
N ASP A 180 -2.68 23.53 0.68
CA ASP A 180 -2.60 24.44 -0.46
C ASP A 180 -3.68 24.11 -1.48
N LEU A 181 -3.89 22.81 -1.73
CA LEU A 181 -4.94 22.36 -2.66
C LEU A 181 -6.35 22.74 -2.19
N ILE A 182 -6.62 22.80 -0.89
CA ILE A 182 -7.94 23.22 -0.36
C ILE A 182 -8.23 24.71 -0.65
N LYS A 183 -7.19 25.53 -0.79
CA LYS A 183 -7.30 26.98 -1.08
C LYS A 183 -7.53 27.25 -2.57
N MET A 184 -7.33 26.27 -3.43
CA MET A 184 -7.61 26.38 -4.88
C MET A 184 -9.12 26.52 -5.08
N ASP A 185 -9.58 27.72 -5.49
CA ASP A 185 -11.01 28.02 -5.59
C ASP A 185 -11.69 27.17 -6.67
N LYS A 186 -12.88 26.63 -6.35
CA LYS A 186 -13.82 25.91 -7.25
C LYS A 186 -13.31 24.62 -7.92
N SER A 187 -12.16 24.08 -7.54
CA SER A 187 -11.74 22.77 -8.06
C SER A 187 -12.52 21.63 -7.36
N GLN A 188 -12.72 20.51 -8.07
CA GLN A 188 -13.33 19.31 -7.47
C GLN A 188 -12.49 18.75 -6.32
N ILE A 189 -11.16 18.89 -6.42
CA ILE A 189 -10.21 18.50 -5.37
C ILE A 189 -10.44 19.35 -4.11
N SER A 190 -10.51 20.67 -4.26
CA SER A 190 -10.80 21.58 -3.14
C SER A 190 -12.13 21.27 -2.48
N GLN A 191 -13.18 20.97 -3.27
CA GLN A 191 -14.48 20.59 -2.73
C GLN A 191 -14.42 19.31 -1.90
N SER A 192 -13.73 18.27 -2.39
CA SER A 192 -13.55 17.03 -1.63
C SER A 192 -12.71 17.24 -0.38
N LEU A 193 -11.68 18.08 -0.44
CA LEU A 193 -10.88 18.42 0.74
C LEU A 193 -11.75 19.11 1.81
N LYS A 194 -12.57 20.10 1.42
CA LYS A 194 -13.49 20.77 2.34
C LYS A 194 -14.50 19.82 2.99
N GLU A 195 -14.97 18.82 2.25
CA GLU A 195 -15.87 17.80 2.76
C GLU A 195 -15.23 16.95 3.87
N PHE A 196 -13.95 16.60 3.72
CA PHE A 196 -13.25 15.71 4.64
C PHE A 196 -12.38 16.41 5.68
N PHE A 197 -12.03 17.67 5.46
CA PHE A 197 -11.22 18.45 6.42
C PHE A 197 -11.99 19.61 7.04
N GLY A 198 -13.10 20.06 6.42
CA GLY A 198 -13.83 21.27 6.78
C GLY A 198 -13.35 22.49 6.02
N GLU A 199 -14.11 23.57 6.11
CA GLU A 199 -13.91 24.80 5.33
C GLU A 199 -12.69 25.64 5.78
N SER A 200 -12.26 25.48 7.02
CA SER A 200 -11.22 26.30 7.63
C SER A 200 -10.35 25.52 8.60
N GLU A 201 -9.22 26.09 8.95
CA GLU A 201 -8.29 25.54 9.93
C GLU A 201 -8.99 25.26 11.27
N SER A 202 -8.72 24.07 11.82
CA SER A 202 -9.37 23.56 13.02
C SER A 202 -8.53 22.47 13.66
N GLU A 203 -8.90 22.03 14.85
CA GLU A 203 -8.28 20.85 15.50
C GLU A 203 -8.39 19.59 14.61
N HIS A 204 -9.44 19.49 13.78
CA HIS A 204 -9.58 18.40 12.83
C HIS A 204 -8.50 18.43 11.74
N TRP A 205 -8.08 19.61 11.29
CA TRP A 205 -6.95 19.77 10.39
C TRP A 205 -5.67 19.26 11.05
N ASP A 206 -5.39 19.69 12.26
CA ASP A 206 -4.18 19.29 13.00
C ASP A 206 -4.12 17.77 13.23
N LYS A 207 -5.27 17.15 13.53
CA LYS A 207 -5.37 15.68 13.69
C LYS A 207 -5.10 14.90 12.41
N ASN A 208 -5.18 15.55 11.26
CA ASN A 208 -5.00 14.93 9.94
C ASN A 208 -3.79 15.48 9.16
N ASP A 209 -3.10 16.49 9.67
CA ASP A 209 -1.89 17.05 9.08
C ASP A 209 -0.67 16.20 9.48
N ILE A 210 -0.07 15.51 8.51
CA ILE A 210 1.11 14.67 8.75
C ILE A 210 2.30 15.44 9.31
N PHE A 211 2.42 16.74 8.99
CA PHE A 211 3.49 17.59 9.50
C PHE A 211 3.29 17.92 10.98
N VAL A 212 2.04 18.07 11.41
CA VAL A 212 1.68 18.27 12.83
C VAL A 212 1.82 16.95 13.60
N ILE A 213 1.34 15.85 13.01
CA ILE A 213 1.37 14.54 13.65
C ILE A 213 2.82 14.08 13.86
N VAL A 214 3.68 14.20 12.84
CA VAL A 214 5.07 13.75 12.93
C VAL A 214 5.88 14.54 13.94
N GLU A 215 5.56 15.82 14.18
CA GLU A 215 6.23 16.60 15.22
C GLU A 215 5.86 16.14 16.65
N LYS A 216 4.61 15.72 16.85
CA LYS A 216 4.07 15.34 18.16
C LYS A 216 4.28 13.87 18.51
N ILE A 217 4.54 13.00 17.51
CA ILE A 217 4.61 11.55 17.73
C ILE A 217 5.89 11.16 18.47
N GLU A 218 5.77 10.19 19.36
CA GLU A 218 6.92 9.48 19.92
C GLU A 218 7.59 8.62 18.85
N THR A 219 8.92 8.67 18.76
CA THR A 219 9.66 7.99 17.69
C THR A 219 9.89 6.50 17.95
N PHE A 220 9.47 6.00 19.11
CA PHE A 220 9.59 4.59 19.44
C PHE A 220 8.60 3.74 18.63
N ASN A 221 9.10 2.67 18.03
CA ASN A 221 8.30 1.68 17.31
C ASN A 221 7.50 2.23 16.11
N LEU A 222 8.03 3.24 15.42
CA LEU A 222 7.45 3.72 14.17
C LEU A 222 7.69 2.74 13.02
N PRO A 223 6.85 2.77 11.97
CA PRO A 223 7.10 2.01 10.75
C PRO A 223 8.32 2.56 10.01
N TYR A 224 8.81 1.77 9.07
CA TYR A 224 9.77 2.24 8.08
C TYR A 224 9.05 2.91 6.92
N PHE A 225 9.51 4.10 6.49
CA PHE A 225 8.88 4.86 5.42
C PHE A 225 9.67 4.73 4.12
N TYR A 226 8.98 4.39 3.03
CA TYR A 226 9.46 4.45 1.66
C TYR A 226 8.71 5.57 0.94
N ILE A 227 9.39 6.67 0.66
CA ILE A 227 8.82 7.84 0.02
C ILE A 227 9.42 7.96 -1.39
N LEU A 228 8.58 8.10 -2.40
CA LEU A 228 8.96 8.31 -3.79
C LEU A 228 8.16 9.46 -4.38
N CYS A 229 8.81 10.34 -5.12
CA CYS A 229 8.17 11.42 -5.86
C CYS A 229 8.79 11.57 -7.25
N GLY A 230 8.01 12.02 -8.23
CA GLY A 230 8.49 12.39 -9.55
C GLY A 230 9.21 13.73 -9.52
N LYS A 231 10.35 13.83 -10.20
CA LYS A 231 11.07 15.10 -10.35
C LYS A 231 10.32 16.12 -11.20
N ASP A 232 9.50 15.61 -12.11
CA ASP A 232 8.75 16.38 -13.09
C ASP A 232 7.25 16.44 -12.72
N ASP A 233 6.92 16.23 -11.42
CA ASP A 233 5.54 16.31 -10.94
C ASP A 233 5.00 17.72 -11.13
N THR A 234 3.86 17.83 -11.82
CA THR A 234 3.27 19.10 -12.22
C THR A 234 2.29 19.67 -11.19
N ILE A 235 2.00 18.94 -10.13
CA ILE A 235 1.16 19.46 -9.04
C ILE A 235 1.99 20.42 -8.19
N GLU A 236 1.61 21.68 -8.19
CA GLU A 236 2.32 22.75 -7.47
C GLU A 236 2.48 22.39 -5.98
N GLY A 237 3.70 22.53 -5.47
CA GLY A 237 4.04 22.29 -4.08
C GLY A 237 4.10 20.81 -3.66
N LEU A 238 3.78 19.87 -4.56
CA LEU A 238 3.74 18.46 -4.21
C LEU A 238 5.14 17.89 -3.94
N LEU A 239 6.08 18.13 -4.85
CA LEU A 239 7.48 17.67 -4.68
C LEU A 239 8.11 18.31 -3.43
N GLU A 240 7.91 19.60 -3.24
CA GLU A 240 8.42 20.37 -2.09
C GLU A 240 7.87 19.83 -0.78
N SER A 241 6.58 19.53 -0.71
CA SER A 241 5.94 18.97 0.49
C SER A 241 6.46 17.56 0.83
N ASN A 242 6.78 16.74 -0.19
CA ASN A 242 7.40 15.43 0.01
C ASN A 242 8.84 15.58 0.55
N ARG A 243 9.63 16.53 0.05
CA ARG A 243 10.97 16.86 0.56
C ARG A 243 10.91 17.35 2.01
N GLU A 244 9.97 18.26 2.30
CA GLU A 244 9.78 18.77 3.66
C GLU A 244 9.43 17.64 4.65
N PHE A 245 8.53 16.73 4.27
CA PHE A 245 8.18 15.59 5.11
C PHE A 245 9.38 14.68 5.39
N VAL A 246 10.17 14.39 4.37
CA VAL A 246 11.41 13.59 4.51
C VAL A 246 12.42 14.28 5.44
N GLU A 247 12.54 15.59 5.34
CA GLU A 247 13.43 16.36 6.25
C GLU A 247 12.93 16.27 7.71
N LYS A 248 11.62 16.27 7.95
CA LYS A 248 11.08 16.04 9.30
C LYS A 248 11.36 14.61 9.79
N LEU A 249 11.21 13.59 8.94
CA LEU A 249 11.61 12.21 9.30
C LEU A 249 13.09 12.14 9.70
N ARG A 250 13.96 12.78 8.91
CA ARG A 250 15.40 12.85 9.17
C ARG A 250 15.72 13.50 10.52
N ARG A 251 15.13 14.66 10.79
CA ARG A 251 15.35 15.41 12.05
C ARG A 251 14.92 14.63 13.29
N LYS A 252 13.84 13.85 13.15
CA LYS A 252 13.33 13.01 14.25
C LYS A 252 14.00 11.66 14.37
N GLY A 253 14.96 11.32 13.49
CA GLY A 253 15.62 10.01 13.49
C GLY A 253 14.71 8.85 13.12
N ILE A 254 13.60 9.11 12.41
CA ILE A 254 12.67 8.10 11.92
C ILE A 254 13.27 7.43 10.68
N LEU A 255 13.19 6.11 10.60
CA LEU A 255 13.79 5.35 9.50
C LEU A 255 12.99 5.52 8.20
N TYR A 256 13.69 5.89 7.12
CA TYR A 256 13.09 6.07 5.81
C TYR A 256 14.05 5.78 4.64
N GLU A 257 13.50 5.63 3.46
CA GLU A 257 14.14 5.79 2.16
C GLU A 257 13.39 6.88 1.38
N TYR A 258 14.14 7.73 0.67
CA TYR A 258 13.54 8.73 -0.22
C TYR A 258 14.14 8.63 -1.63
N HIS A 259 13.26 8.66 -2.63
CA HIS A 259 13.63 8.54 -4.02
C HIS A 259 12.93 9.63 -4.84
N GLU A 260 13.70 10.43 -5.55
CA GLU A 260 13.20 11.30 -6.62
C GLU A 260 13.58 10.67 -7.95
N LEU A 261 12.59 10.20 -8.69
CA LEU A 261 12.80 9.58 -10.00
C LEU A 261 12.35 10.51 -11.12
N PRO A 262 12.95 10.42 -12.33
CA PRO A 262 12.38 11.05 -13.52
C PRO A 262 10.93 10.59 -13.72
N GLY A 263 10.03 11.50 -14.06
CA GLY A 263 8.61 11.25 -14.28
C GLY A 263 7.72 12.24 -13.54
N GLY A 264 6.48 12.31 -13.97
CA GLY A 264 5.46 13.23 -13.47
C GLY A 264 4.52 12.59 -12.46
N HIS A 265 3.30 13.14 -12.35
CA HIS A 265 2.22 12.61 -11.52
C HIS A 265 1.42 11.57 -12.30
N ASP A 266 2.05 10.43 -12.60
CA ASP A 266 1.50 9.46 -13.55
C ASP A 266 1.76 7.99 -13.18
N TRP A 267 1.03 7.11 -13.87
CA TRP A 267 1.07 5.68 -13.64
C TRP A 267 2.38 5.00 -14.05
N LEU A 268 3.17 5.61 -14.95
CA LEU A 268 4.48 5.05 -15.32
C LEU A 268 5.44 5.13 -14.15
N LEU A 269 5.45 6.28 -13.46
CA LEU A 269 6.24 6.48 -12.25
C LEU A 269 5.76 5.55 -11.13
N TRP A 270 4.46 5.43 -10.93
CA TRP A 270 3.90 4.62 -9.83
C TRP A 270 4.05 3.12 -10.07
N ASP A 271 4.07 2.65 -11.33
CA ASP A 271 4.41 1.25 -11.66
C ASP A 271 5.85 0.91 -11.28
N VAL A 272 6.81 1.80 -11.59
CA VAL A 272 8.19 1.67 -11.12
C VAL A 272 8.26 1.74 -9.59
N GLY A 273 7.51 2.67 -8.99
CA GLY A 273 7.47 2.87 -7.54
C GLY A 273 7.02 1.64 -6.79
N ILE A 274 5.88 1.05 -7.18
CA ILE A 274 5.37 -0.15 -6.50
C ILE A 274 6.30 -1.36 -6.68
N ASN A 275 6.93 -1.53 -7.84
CA ASN A 275 7.90 -2.60 -8.05
C ASN A 275 9.11 -2.47 -7.11
N ASN A 276 9.66 -1.26 -6.98
CA ASN A 276 10.80 -1.00 -6.10
C ASN A 276 10.42 -1.16 -4.62
N PHE A 277 9.26 -0.65 -4.23
CA PHE A 277 8.71 -0.81 -2.89
C PHE A 277 8.55 -2.29 -2.51
N LEU A 278 7.96 -3.12 -3.38
CA LEU A 278 7.77 -4.55 -3.14
C LEU A 278 9.09 -5.29 -2.93
N LYS A 279 10.12 -4.99 -3.72
CA LYS A 279 11.46 -5.56 -3.54
C LYS A 279 12.02 -5.26 -2.15
N LYS A 280 11.84 -4.03 -1.66
CA LYS A 280 12.32 -3.61 -0.34
C LYS A 280 11.48 -4.20 0.80
N LEU A 281 10.15 -4.16 0.67
CA LEU A 281 9.21 -4.75 1.63
C LEU A 281 9.55 -6.20 1.96
N LEU A 282 10.04 -6.96 0.99
CA LEU A 282 10.25 -8.41 1.11
C LEU A 282 11.68 -8.78 1.51
N THR A 283 12.63 -7.88 1.34
CA THR A 283 14.02 -8.07 1.79
C THR A 283 14.25 -7.65 3.24
N LYS A 284 13.38 -6.82 3.82
CA LYS A 284 13.45 -6.43 5.24
C LYS A 284 12.83 -7.52 6.11
N LYS A 285 13.70 -8.15 6.90
CA LYS A 285 13.33 -9.13 7.93
C LYS A 285 12.89 -8.44 9.21
#